data_2623dd004e39b075d89610c95561c847
#
_entry.id   2623dd004e39b075d89610c95561c847
#
_cell.length_a   1.000
_cell.length_b   1.000
_cell.length_c   1.000
_cell.angle_alpha   90.00
_cell.angle_beta   90.00
_cell.angle_gamma   90.00
#
_symmetry.space_group_name_H-M   'P 1'
#
loop_
_entity.id
_entity.type
_entity.pdbx_description
1 polymer ?
#
loop_
_entity_poly.entity_id
_entity_poly.type
_entity_poly.pdbx_seq_one_letter_code
_entity_poly.pdbx_strand_id
1 'polypeptide(L)'
;MIVKSELEPLSQIADIYVYCMDEAKHNKWANSCNKVRNVSKNFGKILQMIKYDLQNNPIVQMKTSTKTPTTDFNQQDAEKPKRYRYTTDNNVWDQLAFSLLLSQSSNDNSQQQDFYDFAKNFISTGTNDNENKQCLDQLNQFIETFTPEQSIFWYTKDTFLYDILMSEMYSSDLDSLWHLRYYWTAFYTSLLDEHKKFVTEYPDEKLILYHGTHLTTSEFNLMKKSLGQTMTFNKIYSTSYNLSQALELIKSNNNAQVTPVLMEIKVDLKLDEHLPYAEIIHDNNEREILFYFGSKFRLTKMEYVEHEQYWLIGIQLCQLLDDDVKELYNYYECTLLNLNNTAHAYGKVLCYKGLFTNAYSYFRLALGAKTEQLVQVQCDLSEFYMRNGKHDRALDLHAQALDLEPDNLDVQILGCYLSILSRDLSSAEDLLEKIINEHQNKRSIAKVYIALGYIALLDSNIQNALHYFTLAKESAKKFVPSNHPDCAKNFIRMGYAYYLTNNIMDANECFENAYKLQKQCLPLSHPDIAKTYIGFARIYSANQNMKQALNYLERALAIQIERYSTVSSNHVEIFATKSDIKNLEKSKPLRSRMQLLDYI
;
A
#
# COMPACT_ATOMS: atom_id res chain seq x y z
N MET A 1 -30.30 -8.65 -26.17
CA MET A 1 -30.57 -7.46 -27.01
C MET A 1 -29.53 -6.38 -26.73
N ILE A 2 -29.30 -5.96 -25.49
CA ILE A 2 -28.33 -4.91 -25.09
C ILE A 2 -26.91 -5.15 -25.68
N VAL A 3 -26.38 -6.39 -25.64
CA VAL A 3 -25.05 -6.69 -26.17
C VAL A 3 -24.90 -6.33 -27.64
N LYS A 4 -25.88 -6.68 -28.47
CA LYS A 4 -25.82 -6.46 -29.91
C LYS A 4 -26.12 -5.01 -30.31
N SER A 5 -27.02 -4.34 -29.59
CA SER A 5 -27.43 -2.97 -29.95
C SER A 5 -26.55 -1.89 -29.28
N GLU A 6 -26.01 -2.16 -28.11
CA GLU A 6 -25.31 -1.14 -27.29
C GLU A 6 -23.81 -1.40 -27.18
N LEU A 7 -23.37 -2.65 -26.99
CA LEU A 7 -21.97 -2.96 -26.74
C LEU A 7 -21.20 -3.31 -28.03
N GLU A 8 -21.79 -4.04 -28.96
CA GLU A 8 -21.11 -4.44 -30.22
C GLU A 8 -20.67 -3.22 -31.06
N PRO A 9 -21.45 -2.13 -31.17
CA PRO A 9 -21.05 -0.95 -31.94
C PRO A 9 -19.90 -0.14 -31.35
N LEU A 10 -19.59 -0.33 -30.06
CA LEU A 10 -18.56 0.47 -29.39
C LEU A 10 -17.16 0.02 -29.80
N SER A 11 -16.42 0.90 -30.45
CA SER A 11 -15.05 0.62 -30.92
C SER A 11 -14.04 0.31 -29.78
N GLN A 12 -14.34 0.76 -28.57
CA GLN A 12 -13.49 0.52 -27.38
C GLN A 12 -13.62 -0.91 -26.83
N ILE A 13 -14.69 -1.64 -27.17
CA ILE A 13 -14.90 -3.02 -26.76
C ILE A 13 -14.34 -3.95 -27.83
N ALA A 14 -13.27 -4.65 -27.51
CA ALA A 14 -12.66 -5.62 -28.41
C ALA A 14 -13.38 -6.98 -28.34
N ASP A 15 -13.57 -7.49 -27.13
CA ASP A 15 -14.12 -8.83 -26.90
C ASP A 15 -15.15 -8.82 -25.76
N ILE A 16 -16.13 -9.71 -25.85
CA ILE A 16 -17.21 -9.88 -24.86
C ILE A 16 -17.26 -11.35 -24.45
N TYR A 17 -17.26 -11.61 -23.16
CA TYR A 17 -17.41 -12.93 -22.55
C TYR A 17 -18.72 -12.99 -21.77
N VAL A 18 -19.51 -14.03 -21.98
CA VAL A 18 -20.84 -14.15 -21.36
C VAL A 18 -20.86 -15.30 -20.35
N TYR A 19 -21.02 -14.94 -19.07
CA TYR A 19 -21.31 -15.90 -18.00
C TYR A 19 -22.81 -16.06 -17.83
N CYS A 20 -23.34 -17.31 -17.93
CA CYS A 20 -24.78 -17.56 -17.84
C CYS A 20 -25.09 -18.96 -17.32
N MET A 21 -26.28 -19.16 -16.78
CA MET A 21 -26.76 -20.45 -16.31
C MET A 21 -27.26 -21.39 -17.44
N ASP A 22 -27.61 -20.83 -18.60
CA ASP A 22 -28.13 -21.57 -19.76
C ASP A 22 -27.34 -21.20 -21.02
N GLU A 23 -26.30 -21.98 -21.31
CA GLU A 23 -25.44 -21.78 -22.47
C GLU A 23 -26.20 -21.95 -23.79
N ALA A 24 -27.15 -22.91 -23.89
CA ALA A 24 -27.87 -23.20 -25.09
C ALA A 24 -28.76 -22.03 -25.56
N LYS A 25 -29.36 -21.35 -24.59
CA LYS A 25 -30.20 -20.17 -24.84
C LYS A 25 -29.37 -18.96 -25.31
N HIS A 26 -28.18 -18.78 -24.75
CA HIS A 26 -27.34 -17.64 -25.03
C HIS A 26 -26.45 -17.82 -26.28
N ASN A 27 -26.02 -19.03 -26.60
CA ASN A 27 -25.23 -19.33 -27.80
C ASN A 27 -25.95 -18.96 -29.10
N LYS A 28 -27.29 -19.05 -29.16
CA LYS A 28 -28.07 -18.72 -30.37
C LYS A 28 -27.87 -17.27 -30.82
N TRP A 29 -27.88 -16.31 -29.88
CA TRP A 29 -27.67 -14.91 -30.22
C TRP A 29 -26.18 -14.51 -30.20
N ALA A 30 -25.37 -15.14 -29.36
CA ALA A 30 -23.94 -14.89 -29.25
C ALA A 30 -23.21 -15.14 -30.57
N ASN A 31 -23.59 -16.22 -31.30
CA ASN A 31 -23.04 -16.53 -32.61
C ASN A 31 -23.37 -15.48 -33.70
N SER A 32 -24.31 -14.58 -33.43
CA SER A 32 -24.63 -13.46 -34.31
C SER A 32 -23.93 -12.16 -33.94
N CYS A 33 -23.06 -12.17 -32.97
CA CYS A 33 -22.33 -11.02 -32.46
C CYS A 33 -20.81 -11.27 -32.58
N ASN A 34 -20.16 -10.50 -33.45
CA ASN A 34 -18.75 -10.72 -33.80
C ASN A 34 -17.77 -10.53 -32.65
N LYS A 35 -18.19 -9.79 -31.61
CA LYS A 35 -17.36 -9.50 -30.43
C LYS A 35 -17.53 -10.50 -29.28
N VAL A 36 -18.52 -11.40 -29.36
CA VAL A 36 -18.69 -12.43 -28.32
C VAL A 36 -17.74 -13.58 -28.59
N ARG A 37 -16.75 -13.73 -27.69
CA ARG A 37 -15.74 -14.78 -27.76
C ARG A 37 -16.19 -16.10 -27.14
N ASN A 38 -16.91 -16.04 -26.05
CA ASN A 38 -17.38 -17.24 -25.37
C ASN A 38 -18.65 -16.99 -24.55
N VAL A 39 -19.45 -18.05 -24.42
CA VAL A 39 -20.60 -18.14 -23.52
C VAL A 39 -20.40 -19.37 -22.65
N SER A 40 -20.35 -19.26 -21.34
CA SER A 40 -20.15 -20.40 -20.44
C SER A 40 -20.87 -20.24 -19.11
N LYS A 41 -21.30 -21.37 -18.56
CA LYS A 41 -21.77 -21.49 -17.16
C LYS A 41 -20.63 -21.72 -16.17
N ASN A 42 -19.41 -21.91 -16.66
CA ASN A 42 -18.21 -22.05 -15.83
C ASN A 42 -17.42 -20.75 -15.82
N PHE A 43 -17.48 -20.02 -14.70
CA PHE A 43 -16.79 -18.74 -14.54
C PHE A 43 -15.26 -18.89 -14.61
N GLY A 44 -14.70 -19.96 -14.05
CA GLY A 44 -13.27 -20.25 -14.13
C GLY A 44 -12.77 -20.41 -15.56
N LYS A 45 -13.55 -21.09 -16.42
CA LYS A 45 -13.24 -21.24 -17.85
C LYS A 45 -13.24 -19.89 -18.58
N ILE A 46 -14.18 -19.02 -18.26
CA ILE A 46 -14.22 -17.66 -18.82
C ILE A 46 -12.98 -16.86 -18.40
N LEU A 47 -12.59 -16.90 -17.12
CA LEU A 47 -11.39 -16.21 -16.65
C LEU A 47 -10.11 -16.71 -17.32
N GLN A 48 -9.98 -18.02 -17.53
CA GLN A 48 -8.83 -18.59 -18.27
C GLN A 48 -8.77 -18.08 -19.71
N MET A 49 -9.91 -18.01 -20.38
CA MET A 49 -9.97 -17.49 -21.76
C MET A 49 -9.64 -16.01 -21.82
N ILE A 50 -10.16 -15.21 -20.89
CA ILE A 50 -9.80 -13.78 -20.79
C ILE A 50 -8.29 -13.62 -20.59
N LYS A 51 -7.68 -14.37 -19.66
CA LYS A 51 -6.24 -14.35 -19.44
C LYS A 51 -5.46 -14.72 -20.69
N TYR A 52 -5.85 -15.78 -21.38
CA TYR A 52 -5.21 -16.23 -22.61
C TYR A 52 -5.30 -15.16 -23.72
N ASP A 53 -6.48 -14.57 -23.92
CA ASP A 53 -6.70 -13.56 -24.97
C ASP A 53 -5.97 -12.26 -24.66
N LEU A 54 -5.88 -11.85 -23.37
CA LEU A 54 -5.06 -10.71 -22.95
C LEU A 54 -3.56 -10.92 -23.18
N GLN A 55 -3.06 -12.13 -22.95
CA GLN A 55 -1.65 -12.47 -23.20
C GLN A 55 -1.29 -12.52 -24.68
N ASN A 56 -2.24 -12.93 -25.55
CA ASN A 56 -2.01 -13.14 -26.98
C ASN A 56 -2.57 -12.03 -27.87
N ASN A 57 -3.14 -10.97 -27.31
CA ASN A 57 -3.72 -9.88 -28.09
C ASN A 57 -2.62 -8.90 -28.56
N PRO A 58 -2.41 -8.75 -29.89
CA PRO A 58 -1.40 -7.83 -30.43
C PRO A 58 -1.58 -6.37 -29.99
N ILE A 59 -2.82 -5.95 -29.69
CA ILE A 59 -3.14 -4.59 -29.23
C ILE A 59 -2.64 -4.36 -27.79
N VAL A 60 -2.67 -5.39 -26.94
CA VAL A 60 -2.11 -5.32 -25.58
C VAL A 60 -0.59 -5.28 -25.65
N GLN A 61 0.02 -6.07 -26.54
CA GLN A 61 1.47 -6.03 -26.77
C GLN A 61 1.93 -4.71 -27.41
N MET A 62 1.12 -4.07 -28.27
CA MET A 62 1.42 -2.75 -28.81
C MET A 62 1.25 -1.60 -27.80
N LYS A 63 0.35 -1.71 -26.84
CA LYS A 63 0.22 -0.71 -25.74
C LYS A 63 1.33 -0.77 -24.73
N THR A 64 2.05 -1.88 -24.62
CA THR A 64 3.28 -1.99 -23.83
C THR A 64 4.52 -1.47 -24.59
N SER A 65 4.39 -1.17 -25.91
CA SER A 65 5.47 -0.70 -26.77
C SER A 65 5.39 0.78 -27.19
N THR A 66 4.46 1.56 -26.66
CA THR A 66 4.47 3.02 -26.88
C THR A 66 5.58 3.65 -26.05
N LYS A 67 6.68 3.94 -26.72
CA LYS A 67 7.82 4.69 -26.23
C LYS A 67 7.36 6.03 -25.65
N THR A 68 7.45 6.17 -24.33
CA THR A 68 7.64 7.46 -23.68
C THR A 68 9.05 7.93 -23.97
N PRO A 69 9.31 9.26 -24.10
CA PRO A 69 10.65 9.76 -24.38
C PRO A 69 11.60 9.33 -23.26
N THR A 70 12.57 8.56 -23.64
CA THR A 70 13.57 7.94 -22.81
C THR A 70 14.49 8.97 -22.17
N THR A 71 14.46 9.02 -20.84
CA THR A 71 15.72 9.03 -20.10
C THR A 71 16.09 7.57 -19.89
N ASP A 72 17.27 7.19 -20.33
CA ASP A 72 17.79 5.82 -20.39
C ASP A 72 17.55 4.99 -19.11
N PHE A 73 16.50 4.21 -19.10
CA PHE A 73 16.32 3.08 -18.21
C PHE A 73 16.12 1.84 -19.08
N ASN A 74 17.09 0.95 -19.09
CA ASN A 74 17.02 -0.33 -19.78
C ASN A 74 15.81 -1.13 -19.27
N GLN A 75 14.81 -1.33 -20.15
CA GLN A 75 13.57 -2.06 -19.90
C GLN A 75 13.73 -3.55 -19.55
N GLN A 76 14.94 -4.10 -19.52
CA GLN A 76 15.19 -5.50 -19.16
C GLN A 76 15.30 -5.76 -17.65
N ASP A 77 15.46 -4.72 -16.82
CA ASP A 77 15.60 -4.84 -15.36
C ASP A 77 14.31 -4.57 -14.56
N ALA A 78 13.19 -4.25 -15.24
CA ALA A 78 11.96 -3.79 -14.57
C ALA A 78 11.10 -4.91 -13.95
N GLU A 79 11.40 -6.19 -14.19
CA GLU A 79 10.52 -7.32 -13.82
C GLU A 79 11.08 -8.30 -12.78
N LYS A 80 12.27 -8.07 -12.24
CA LYS A 80 12.76 -8.91 -11.14
C LYS A 80 12.37 -8.32 -9.78
N PRO A 81 11.82 -9.16 -8.89
CA PRO A 81 11.45 -8.71 -7.54
C PRO A 81 12.68 -8.16 -6.81
N LYS A 82 12.53 -7.01 -6.15
CA LYS A 82 13.62 -6.32 -5.46
C LYS A 82 13.92 -7.02 -4.14
N ARG A 83 15.12 -7.53 -3.97
CA ARG A 83 15.59 -8.19 -2.73
C ARG A 83 15.68 -7.22 -1.54
N TYR A 84 15.88 -5.93 -1.82
CA TYR A 84 16.10 -4.89 -0.82
C TYR A 84 15.17 -3.73 -1.07
N ARG A 85 14.59 -3.20 0.01
CA ARG A 85 13.82 -1.98 -0.01
C ARG A 85 14.62 -0.91 0.72
N TYR A 86 15.00 0.15 0.00
CA TYR A 86 15.62 1.32 0.63
C TYR A 86 14.52 2.18 1.22
N THR A 87 14.57 2.40 2.51
CA THR A 87 13.59 3.23 3.18
C THR A 87 13.97 4.70 3.05
N THR A 88 13.62 5.30 1.92
CA THR A 88 13.34 6.72 1.87
C THR A 88 11.91 7.00 2.33
N ASP A 89 11.09 5.94 2.45
CA ASP A 89 9.69 5.98 2.85
C ASP A 89 9.54 5.47 4.27
N ASN A 90 8.82 6.22 5.09
CA ASN A 90 8.45 5.80 6.42
C ASN A 90 7.68 4.48 6.38
N ASN A 91 8.25 3.46 7.02
CA ASN A 91 7.74 2.10 7.03
C ASN A 91 6.63 1.88 8.08
N VAL A 92 6.09 2.96 8.65
CA VAL A 92 5.13 2.90 9.76
C VAL A 92 3.89 2.07 9.42
N TRP A 93 3.38 2.20 8.21
CA TRP A 93 2.18 1.48 7.77
C TRP A 93 2.42 -0.02 7.53
N ASP A 94 3.62 -0.39 7.07
CA ASP A 94 4.01 -1.80 6.94
C ASP A 94 4.14 -2.43 8.34
N GLN A 95 4.74 -1.72 9.28
CA GLN A 95 4.86 -2.19 10.66
C GLN A 95 3.50 -2.31 11.35
N LEU A 96 2.58 -1.38 11.12
CA LEU A 96 1.20 -1.48 11.62
C LEU A 96 0.45 -2.66 10.98
N ALA A 97 0.62 -2.89 9.68
CA ALA A 97 0.05 -4.06 9.02
C ALA A 97 0.55 -5.36 9.68
N PHE A 98 1.85 -5.46 9.95
CA PHE A 98 2.43 -6.59 10.66
C PHE A 98 1.89 -6.73 12.08
N SER A 99 1.90 -5.66 12.87
CA SER A 99 1.39 -5.68 14.25
C SER A 99 -0.06 -6.21 14.30
N LEU A 100 -0.91 -5.77 13.36
CA LEU A 100 -2.28 -6.25 13.24
C LEU A 100 -2.37 -7.74 12.89
N LEU A 101 -1.52 -8.25 12.00
CA LEU A 101 -1.49 -9.67 11.65
C LEU A 101 -1.00 -10.52 12.82
N LEU A 102 0.01 -10.07 13.53
CA LEU A 102 0.60 -10.77 14.68
C LEU A 102 -0.28 -10.72 15.94
N SER A 103 -1.20 -9.76 16.04
CA SER A 103 -2.12 -9.67 17.19
C SER A 103 -3.23 -10.74 17.17
N GLN A 104 -3.34 -11.51 16.08
CA GLN A 104 -4.34 -12.58 15.94
C GLN A 104 -3.87 -13.87 16.59
N SER A 105 -4.80 -14.62 17.17
CA SER A 105 -4.49 -15.96 17.68
C SER A 105 -4.21 -16.91 16.51
N SER A 106 -3.11 -17.66 16.59
CA SER A 106 -2.72 -18.68 15.60
C SER A 106 -3.67 -19.90 15.54
N ASN A 107 -4.70 -19.94 16.38
CA ASN A 107 -5.61 -21.08 16.51
C ASN A 107 -6.96 -20.88 15.79
N ASP A 108 -7.08 -19.92 14.89
CA ASP A 108 -8.31 -19.68 14.14
C ASP A 108 -8.35 -20.59 12.89
N ASN A 109 -9.28 -21.54 12.86
CA ASN A 109 -9.48 -22.44 11.73
C ASN A 109 -9.74 -21.70 10.41
N SER A 110 -10.26 -20.47 10.47
CA SER A 110 -10.49 -19.65 9.28
C SER A 110 -9.18 -19.20 8.64
N GLN A 111 -8.17 -18.88 9.45
CA GLN A 111 -6.84 -18.48 8.96
C GLN A 111 -6.09 -19.67 8.35
N GLN A 112 -6.23 -20.86 8.93
CA GLN A 112 -5.67 -22.08 8.37
C GLN A 112 -6.30 -22.39 7.00
N GLN A 113 -7.61 -22.22 6.86
CA GLN A 113 -8.31 -22.45 5.60
C GLN A 113 -7.91 -21.40 4.54
N ASP A 114 -7.81 -20.12 4.91
CA ASP A 114 -7.31 -19.06 4.01
C ASP A 114 -5.91 -19.39 3.49
N PHE A 115 -5.02 -19.83 4.38
CA PHE A 115 -3.66 -20.25 4.02
C PHE A 115 -3.67 -21.43 3.05
N TYR A 116 -4.47 -22.47 3.36
CA TYR A 116 -4.59 -23.66 2.50
C TYR A 116 -5.07 -23.30 1.10
N ASP A 117 -6.13 -22.50 1.00
CA ASP A 117 -6.73 -22.12 -0.29
C ASP A 117 -5.76 -21.27 -1.11
N PHE A 118 -5.04 -20.34 -0.46
CA PHE A 118 -4.01 -19.54 -1.09
C PHE A 118 -2.84 -20.40 -1.61
N ALA A 119 -2.27 -21.25 -0.75
CA ALA A 119 -1.15 -22.13 -1.10
C ALA A 119 -1.52 -23.11 -2.23
N LYS A 120 -2.71 -23.71 -2.16
CA LYS A 120 -3.24 -24.60 -3.19
C LYS A 120 -3.39 -23.89 -4.55
N ASN A 121 -3.91 -22.66 -4.54
CA ASN A 121 -4.01 -21.86 -5.75
C ASN A 121 -2.63 -21.53 -6.32
N PHE A 122 -1.68 -21.14 -5.48
CA PHE A 122 -0.30 -20.85 -5.89
C PHE A 122 0.35 -22.08 -6.56
N ILE A 123 0.32 -23.24 -5.91
CA ILE A 123 0.86 -24.50 -6.43
C ILE A 123 0.21 -24.86 -7.79
N SER A 124 -1.11 -24.65 -7.92
CA SER A 124 -1.85 -24.97 -9.13
C SER A 124 -1.49 -24.06 -10.33
N THR A 125 -0.80 -22.96 -10.13
CA THR A 125 -0.30 -22.09 -11.21
C THR A 125 1.05 -22.58 -11.78
N GLY A 126 1.70 -23.52 -11.13
CA GLY A 126 2.94 -24.14 -11.61
C GLY A 126 2.73 -24.89 -12.93
N THR A 127 3.77 -24.94 -13.76
CA THR A 127 3.72 -25.52 -15.12
C THR A 127 4.01 -27.02 -15.17
N ASN A 128 4.48 -27.62 -14.06
CA ASN A 128 4.87 -29.02 -13.97
C ASN A 128 3.90 -29.81 -13.08
N ASP A 129 3.05 -30.64 -13.70
CA ASP A 129 2.02 -31.41 -13.01
C ASP A 129 2.58 -32.37 -11.93
N ASN A 130 3.77 -32.93 -12.13
CA ASN A 130 4.39 -33.84 -11.16
C ASN A 130 4.89 -33.09 -9.93
N GLU A 131 5.54 -31.94 -10.12
CA GLU A 131 5.99 -31.07 -9.01
C GLU A 131 4.77 -30.51 -8.26
N ASN A 132 3.74 -30.07 -8.98
CA ASN A 132 2.51 -29.59 -8.38
C ASN A 132 1.85 -30.66 -7.50
N LYS A 133 1.84 -31.92 -7.93
CA LYS A 133 1.29 -33.02 -7.11
C LYS A 133 2.11 -33.25 -5.86
N GLN A 134 3.43 -33.27 -5.95
CA GLN A 134 4.32 -33.40 -4.79
C GLN A 134 4.11 -32.24 -3.80
N CYS A 135 4.05 -31.01 -4.28
CA CYS A 135 3.79 -29.83 -3.45
C CYS A 135 2.42 -29.87 -2.78
N LEU A 136 1.38 -30.37 -3.45
CA LEU A 136 0.05 -30.58 -2.86
C LEU A 136 0.06 -31.65 -1.77
N ASP A 137 0.80 -32.74 -1.95
CA ASP A 137 0.95 -33.77 -0.92
C ASP A 137 1.68 -33.20 0.31
N GLN A 138 2.72 -32.38 0.12
CA GLN A 138 3.41 -31.67 1.20
C GLN A 138 2.49 -30.65 1.89
N LEU A 139 1.65 -29.91 1.15
CA LEU A 139 0.68 -28.99 1.72
C LEU A 139 -0.34 -29.72 2.61
N ASN A 140 -0.87 -30.85 2.15
CA ASN A 140 -1.80 -31.66 2.96
C ASN A 140 -1.11 -32.18 4.22
N GLN A 141 0.13 -32.67 4.12
CA GLN A 141 0.91 -33.08 5.29
C GLN A 141 1.14 -31.90 6.25
N PHE A 142 1.46 -30.73 5.73
CA PHE A 142 1.63 -29.50 6.53
C PHE A 142 0.35 -29.21 7.34
N ILE A 143 -0.81 -29.18 6.70
CA ILE A 143 -2.09 -28.86 7.36
C ILE A 143 -2.42 -29.88 8.46
N GLU A 144 -2.08 -31.14 8.28
CA GLU A 144 -2.36 -32.21 9.24
C GLU A 144 -1.38 -32.22 10.43
N THR A 145 -0.12 -31.82 10.21
CA THR A 145 0.94 -32.02 11.21
C THR A 145 1.55 -30.73 11.75
N PHE A 146 1.25 -29.58 11.17
CA PHE A 146 1.86 -28.32 11.56
C PHE A 146 1.44 -27.89 12.97
N THR A 147 2.44 -27.56 13.76
CA THR A 147 2.27 -26.83 15.03
C THR A 147 3.10 -25.55 15.00
N PRO A 148 2.72 -24.49 15.74
CA PRO A 148 3.46 -23.22 15.75
C PRO A 148 4.95 -23.37 16.03
N GLU A 149 5.33 -24.29 16.91
CA GLU A 149 6.71 -24.56 17.31
C GLU A 149 7.56 -25.14 16.18
N GLN A 150 6.91 -25.76 15.19
CA GLN A 150 7.58 -26.32 14.01
C GLN A 150 7.75 -25.32 12.87
N SER A 151 7.33 -24.08 13.04
CA SER A 151 7.33 -23.09 11.97
C SER A 151 8.73 -22.80 11.41
N ILE A 152 9.76 -22.69 12.26
CA ILE A 152 11.15 -22.51 11.84
C ILE A 152 11.63 -23.75 11.09
N PHE A 153 11.35 -24.95 11.58
CA PHE A 153 11.70 -26.21 10.93
C PHE A 153 11.08 -26.33 9.53
N TRP A 154 9.82 -25.97 9.34
CA TRP A 154 9.19 -25.95 8.02
C TRP A 154 9.80 -24.91 7.06
N TYR A 155 10.27 -23.77 7.58
CA TYR A 155 11.00 -22.78 6.79
C TYR A 155 12.34 -23.30 6.26
N THR A 156 13.07 -24.06 7.07
CA THR A 156 14.41 -24.56 6.73
C THR A 156 14.40 -25.78 5.79
N LYS A 157 13.22 -26.36 5.55
CA LYS A 157 13.05 -27.46 4.60
C LYS A 157 12.80 -26.94 3.18
N ASP A 158 13.33 -27.69 2.21
CA ASP A 158 13.04 -27.50 0.79
C ASP A 158 11.64 -28.05 0.47
N THR A 159 10.62 -27.20 0.64
CA THR A 159 9.21 -27.55 0.47
C THR A 159 8.47 -26.45 -0.31
N PHE A 160 7.23 -26.77 -0.70
CA PHE A 160 6.29 -25.79 -1.31
C PHE A 160 6.24 -24.45 -0.55
N LEU A 161 6.44 -24.50 0.76
CA LEU A 161 6.35 -23.33 1.63
C LEU A 161 7.47 -22.32 1.33
N TYR A 162 8.69 -22.80 1.11
CA TYR A 162 9.83 -21.95 0.75
C TYR A 162 9.56 -21.18 -0.55
N ASP A 163 9.03 -21.85 -1.58
CA ASP A 163 8.72 -21.24 -2.87
C ASP A 163 7.64 -20.15 -2.76
N ILE A 164 6.56 -20.43 -2.02
CA ILE A 164 5.49 -19.47 -1.76
C ILE A 164 6.05 -18.25 -1.01
N LEU A 165 6.79 -18.48 0.08
CA LEU A 165 7.33 -17.41 0.89
C LEU A 165 8.31 -16.55 0.09
N MET A 166 9.19 -17.15 -0.70
CA MET A 166 10.14 -16.40 -1.53
C MET A 166 9.44 -15.59 -2.61
N SER A 167 8.45 -16.16 -3.30
CA SER A 167 7.66 -15.43 -4.31
C SER A 167 6.95 -14.23 -3.72
N GLU A 168 6.22 -14.43 -2.63
CA GLU A 168 5.34 -13.41 -2.07
C GLU A 168 6.10 -12.33 -1.28
N MET A 169 7.19 -12.69 -0.61
CA MET A 169 8.05 -11.70 0.07
C MET A 169 8.72 -10.75 -0.91
N TYR A 170 9.10 -11.21 -2.09
CA TYR A 170 9.66 -10.34 -3.12
C TYR A 170 8.63 -9.39 -3.74
N SER A 171 7.35 -9.79 -3.80
CA SER A 171 6.27 -8.94 -4.32
C SER A 171 6.01 -7.72 -3.44
N SER A 172 6.34 -7.80 -2.14
CA SER A 172 5.99 -6.80 -1.11
C SER A 172 4.47 -6.53 -1.09
N ASP A 173 3.68 -7.52 -1.49
CA ASP A 173 2.24 -7.43 -1.55
C ASP A 173 1.64 -7.71 -0.17
N LEU A 174 0.93 -6.74 0.38
CA LEU A 174 0.26 -6.88 1.67
C LEU A 174 -0.92 -7.86 1.62
N ASP A 175 -1.52 -8.10 0.45
CA ASP A 175 -2.58 -9.09 0.31
C ASP A 175 -2.04 -10.51 0.54
N SER A 176 -0.87 -10.81 0.00
CA SER A 176 -0.19 -12.09 0.22
C SER A 176 0.14 -12.30 1.70
N LEU A 177 0.60 -11.24 2.39
CA LEU A 177 0.85 -11.31 3.83
C LEU A 177 -0.40 -11.64 4.64
N TRP A 178 -1.55 -11.12 4.26
CA TRP A 178 -2.82 -11.46 4.88
C TRP A 178 -3.15 -12.95 4.76
N HIS A 179 -3.01 -13.51 3.57
CA HIS A 179 -3.30 -14.93 3.33
C HIS A 179 -2.30 -15.86 4.02
N LEU A 180 -1.05 -15.43 4.16
CA LEU A 180 0.01 -16.18 4.84
C LEU A 180 0.08 -15.92 6.35
N ARG A 181 -0.83 -15.13 6.95
CA ARG A 181 -0.79 -14.72 8.36
C ARG A 181 -0.77 -15.89 9.34
N TYR A 182 -1.47 -16.98 9.03
CA TYR A 182 -1.46 -18.21 9.83
C TYR A 182 -0.03 -18.71 10.08
N TYR A 183 0.77 -18.79 9.04
CA TYR A 183 2.16 -19.21 9.14
C TYR A 183 3.06 -18.13 9.73
N TRP A 184 2.92 -16.87 9.28
CA TRP A 184 3.78 -15.78 9.72
C TRP A 184 3.68 -15.48 11.21
N THR A 185 2.48 -15.60 11.78
CA THR A 185 2.26 -15.43 13.23
C THR A 185 2.97 -16.53 14.02
N ALA A 186 2.86 -17.78 13.58
CA ALA A 186 3.57 -18.89 14.19
C ALA A 186 5.09 -18.75 14.11
N PHE A 187 5.61 -18.39 12.92
CA PHE A 187 7.03 -18.19 12.70
C PHE A 187 7.60 -17.03 13.54
N TYR A 188 6.89 -15.90 13.60
CA TYR A 188 7.29 -14.76 14.42
C TYR A 188 7.36 -15.14 15.90
N THR A 189 6.35 -15.80 16.41
CA THR A 189 6.28 -16.21 17.83
C THR A 189 7.42 -17.16 18.19
N SER A 190 7.66 -18.18 17.35
CA SER A 190 8.77 -19.12 17.55
C SER A 190 10.13 -18.45 17.48
N LEU A 191 10.33 -17.57 16.50
CA LEU A 191 11.60 -16.83 16.38
C LEU A 191 11.80 -15.86 17.54
N LEU A 192 10.74 -15.23 18.05
CA LEU A 192 10.79 -14.34 19.20
C LEU A 192 11.17 -15.09 20.49
N ASP A 193 10.67 -16.30 20.66
CA ASP A 193 11.01 -17.12 21.83
C ASP A 193 12.46 -17.62 21.76
N GLU A 194 12.96 -17.99 20.60
CA GLU A 194 14.38 -18.29 20.41
C GLU A 194 15.25 -17.04 20.57
N HIS A 195 14.80 -15.87 20.11
CA HIS A 195 15.49 -14.60 20.33
C HIS A 195 15.68 -14.27 21.81
N LYS A 196 14.64 -14.43 22.63
CA LYS A 196 14.72 -14.19 24.08
C LYS A 196 15.76 -15.09 24.74
N LYS A 197 15.83 -16.37 24.36
CA LYS A 197 16.83 -17.31 24.85
C LYS A 197 18.24 -16.86 24.43
N PHE A 198 18.39 -16.54 23.15
CA PHE A 198 19.66 -16.13 22.55
C PHE A 198 20.24 -14.87 23.24
N VAL A 199 19.44 -13.81 23.40
CA VAL A 199 19.89 -12.57 24.07
C VAL A 199 20.19 -12.80 25.55
N THR A 200 19.47 -13.70 26.22
CA THR A 200 19.74 -14.04 27.62
C THR A 200 21.06 -14.78 27.79
N GLU A 201 21.44 -15.60 26.80
CA GLU A 201 22.71 -16.35 26.82
C GLU A 201 23.92 -15.44 26.54
N TYR A 202 23.75 -14.38 25.73
CA TYR A 202 24.82 -13.46 25.31
C TYR A 202 24.53 -11.99 25.62
N PRO A 203 24.30 -11.56 26.87
CA PRO A 203 23.68 -10.28 27.20
C PRO A 203 24.50 -9.02 26.88
N ASP A 204 25.79 -9.14 26.68
CA ASP A 204 26.73 -8.01 26.51
C ASP A 204 27.52 -8.03 25.18
N GLU A 205 27.21 -8.95 24.29
CA GLU A 205 28.01 -9.13 23.08
C GLU A 205 27.56 -8.24 21.92
N LYS A 206 28.55 -7.79 21.15
CA LYS A 206 28.36 -7.23 19.82
C LYS A 206 28.72 -8.30 18.82
N LEU A 207 27.77 -8.63 17.96
CA LEU A 207 27.97 -9.65 16.94
C LEU A 207 28.43 -9.04 15.63
N ILE A 208 29.33 -9.75 14.96
CA ILE A 208 29.67 -9.52 13.56
C ILE A 208 29.28 -10.78 12.80
N LEU A 209 28.35 -10.63 11.88
CA LEU A 209 27.81 -11.72 11.08
C LEU A 209 28.09 -11.47 9.60
N TYR A 210 28.08 -12.52 8.81
CA TYR A 210 28.44 -12.47 7.40
C TYR A 210 27.34 -13.09 6.53
N HIS A 211 27.13 -12.51 5.34
CA HIS A 211 26.28 -13.08 4.31
C HIS A 211 26.90 -12.84 2.93
N GLY A 212 27.22 -13.93 2.24
CA GLY A 212 27.69 -13.89 0.86
C GLY A 212 26.52 -13.87 -0.14
N THR A 213 26.53 -12.96 -1.09
CA THR A 213 25.47 -12.85 -2.10
C THR A 213 25.99 -12.25 -3.40
N HIS A 214 25.14 -12.28 -4.43
CA HIS A 214 25.39 -11.66 -5.72
C HIS A 214 24.28 -10.65 -6.01
N LEU A 215 24.64 -9.40 -6.30
CA LEU A 215 23.71 -8.33 -6.64
C LEU A 215 23.68 -8.10 -8.15
N THR A 216 22.51 -7.83 -8.69
CA THR A 216 22.40 -7.30 -10.05
C THR A 216 23.05 -5.91 -10.14
N THR A 217 23.41 -5.49 -11.32
CA THR A 217 24.00 -4.14 -11.53
C THR A 217 23.06 -3.03 -11.05
N SER A 218 21.76 -3.20 -11.23
CA SER A 218 20.75 -2.24 -10.78
C SER A 218 20.66 -2.17 -9.25
N GLU A 219 20.61 -3.33 -8.55
CA GLU A 219 20.61 -3.42 -7.08
C GLU A 219 21.88 -2.81 -6.49
N PHE A 220 23.04 -3.15 -7.03
CA PHE A 220 24.32 -2.62 -6.59
C PHE A 220 24.41 -1.09 -6.73
N ASN A 221 24.02 -0.56 -7.90
CA ASN A 221 24.04 0.88 -8.14
C ASN A 221 23.05 1.64 -7.22
N LEU A 222 21.89 1.05 -6.93
CA LEU A 222 20.94 1.60 -5.98
C LEU A 222 21.53 1.61 -4.56
N MET A 223 22.14 0.51 -4.14
CA MET A 223 22.82 0.41 -2.84
C MET A 223 23.93 1.44 -2.70
N LYS A 224 24.76 1.62 -3.73
CA LYS A 224 25.83 2.63 -3.75
C LYS A 224 25.31 4.07 -3.57
N LYS A 225 24.14 4.40 -4.14
CA LYS A 225 23.48 5.70 -3.97
C LYS A 225 22.85 5.88 -2.58
N SER A 226 22.62 4.79 -1.88
CA SER A 226 21.94 4.78 -0.57
C SER A 226 22.90 4.66 0.61
N LEU A 227 24.19 4.90 0.42
CA LEU A 227 25.17 4.86 1.51
C LEU A 227 24.79 5.86 2.63
N GLY A 228 24.82 5.39 3.86
CA GLY A 228 24.36 6.14 5.04
C GLY A 228 22.86 6.06 5.32
N GLN A 229 22.05 5.57 4.38
CA GLN A 229 20.61 5.40 4.53
C GLN A 229 20.27 4.06 5.19
N THR A 230 19.02 3.92 5.61
CA THR A 230 18.49 2.65 6.12
C THR A 230 17.85 1.82 5.00
N MET A 231 17.88 0.52 5.17
CA MET A 231 17.26 -0.45 4.27
C MET A 231 16.61 -1.58 5.05
N THR A 232 15.63 -2.23 4.45
CA THR A 232 14.99 -3.44 4.97
C THR A 232 15.16 -4.60 4.00
N PHE A 233 15.27 -5.82 4.52
CA PHE A 233 15.22 -7.02 3.70
C PHE A 233 13.77 -7.47 3.50
N ASN A 234 13.39 -7.72 2.26
CA ASN A 234 12.07 -8.24 1.91
C ASN A 234 11.97 -9.77 2.04
N LYS A 235 12.87 -10.38 2.80
CA LYS A 235 12.89 -11.82 3.09
C LYS A 235 13.44 -12.07 4.48
N ILE A 236 13.21 -13.27 5.01
CA ILE A 236 14.00 -13.77 6.14
C ILE A 236 15.45 -13.81 5.70
N TYR A 237 16.32 -13.23 6.51
CA TYR A 237 17.72 -13.04 6.16
C TYR A 237 18.62 -13.95 6.98
N SER A 238 19.18 -14.96 6.32
CA SER A 238 20.11 -15.90 6.93
C SER A 238 21.53 -15.36 6.89
N THR A 239 22.24 -15.51 8.00
CA THR A 239 23.62 -15.04 8.17
C THR A 239 24.43 -16.05 8.98
N SER A 240 25.75 -16.00 8.87
CA SER A 240 26.66 -16.92 9.58
C SER A 240 27.72 -16.14 10.34
N TYR A 241 28.20 -16.71 11.45
CA TYR A 241 29.45 -16.28 12.11
C TYR A 241 30.68 -16.60 11.28
N ASN A 242 30.57 -17.59 10.38
CA ASN A 242 31.69 -18.11 9.62
C ASN A 242 31.91 -17.35 8.32
N LEU A 243 32.92 -16.47 8.32
CA LEU A 243 33.34 -15.74 7.12
C LEU A 243 33.61 -16.65 5.93
N SER A 244 34.23 -17.83 6.15
CA SER A 244 34.62 -18.76 5.07
C SER A 244 33.39 -19.31 4.34
N GLN A 245 32.31 -19.64 5.07
CA GLN A 245 31.05 -20.07 4.45
C GLN A 245 30.44 -18.97 3.58
N ALA A 246 30.43 -17.71 4.08
CA ALA A 246 29.91 -16.58 3.31
C ALA A 246 30.73 -16.32 2.04
N LEU A 247 32.06 -16.52 2.09
CA LEU A 247 32.94 -16.38 0.93
C LEU A 247 32.76 -17.52 -0.08
N GLU A 248 32.48 -18.74 0.34
CA GLU A 248 32.17 -19.85 -0.54
C GLU A 248 30.94 -19.60 -1.39
N LEU A 249 29.90 -19.00 -0.79
CA LEU A 249 28.67 -18.59 -1.52
C LEU A 249 28.98 -17.56 -2.62
N ILE A 250 29.93 -16.66 -2.39
CA ILE A 250 30.37 -15.69 -3.40
C ILE A 250 31.14 -16.35 -4.53
N LYS A 251 32.00 -17.32 -4.22
CA LYS A 251 32.88 -18.00 -5.19
C LYS A 251 32.14 -19.02 -6.06
N SER A 252 30.96 -19.47 -5.63
CA SER A 252 30.19 -20.52 -6.34
C SER A 252 29.55 -20.05 -7.65
N ASN A 253 29.47 -18.74 -7.91
CA ASN A 253 28.78 -18.20 -9.09
C ASN A 253 29.70 -17.28 -9.89
N ASN A 254 30.12 -17.73 -11.07
CA ASN A 254 31.00 -17.01 -12.01
C ASN A 254 30.23 -16.21 -13.08
N ASN A 255 28.97 -15.82 -12.82
CA ASN A 255 28.20 -15.07 -13.78
C ASN A 255 28.66 -13.59 -13.84
N ALA A 256 29.19 -13.17 -14.97
CA ALA A 256 29.70 -11.80 -15.22
C ALA A 256 28.63 -10.70 -15.14
N GLN A 257 27.35 -11.05 -15.08
CA GLN A 257 26.24 -10.08 -15.01
C GLN A 257 25.87 -9.67 -13.57
N VAL A 258 26.48 -10.26 -12.57
CA VAL A 258 26.19 -9.98 -11.16
C VAL A 258 27.45 -9.57 -10.41
N THR A 259 27.30 -8.72 -9.42
CA THR A 259 28.38 -8.22 -8.57
C THR A 259 28.48 -9.08 -7.32
N PRO A 260 29.63 -9.74 -7.06
CA PRO A 260 29.86 -10.50 -5.83
C PRO A 260 29.98 -9.56 -4.63
N VAL A 261 29.25 -9.87 -3.56
CA VAL A 261 29.13 -9.01 -2.37
C VAL A 261 29.22 -9.86 -1.11
N LEU A 262 30.09 -9.44 -0.19
CA LEU A 262 30.12 -9.88 1.20
C LEU A 262 29.47 -8.81 2.08
N MET A 263 28.38 -9.13 2.74
CA MET A 263 27.78 -8.26 3.75
C MET A 263 28.35 -8.57 5.12
N GLU A 264 28.91 -7.55 5.77
CA GLU A 264 29.33 -7.55 7.17
C GLU A 264 28.25 -6.87 8.01
N ILE A 265 27.61 -7.63 8.89
CA ILE A 265 26.42 -7.22 9.63
C ILE A 265 26.80 -7.05 11.08
N LYS A 266 26.68 -5.81 11.59
CA LYS A 266 26.91 -5.48 12.99
C LYS A 266 25.59 -5.45 13.74
N VAL A 267 25.55 -6.22 14.83
CA VAL A 267 24.40 -6.32 15.71
C VAL A 267 24.84 -5.96 17.12
N ASP A 268 24.16 -5.00 17.73
CA ASP A 268 24.31 -4.68 19.16
C ASP A 268 23.14 -5.34 19.89
N LEU A 269 23.43 -6.32 20.76
CA LEU A 269 22.41 -7.08 21.48
C LEU A 269 21.67 -6.24 22.54
N LYS A 270 22.17 -5.04 22.85
CA LYS A 270 21.51 -4.06 23.73
C LYS A 270 20.53 -3.15 22.97
N LEU A 271 20.45 -3.30 21.65
CA LEU A 271 19.52 -2.51 20.87
C LEU A 271 18.09 -2.95 21.17
N ASP A 272 17.26 -2.01 21.60
CA ASP A 272 15.83 -2.24 21.79
C ASP A 272 15.02 -2.00 20.49
N GLU A 273 13.77 -2.45 20.49
CA GLU A 273 12.78 -2.12 19.45
C GLU A 273 13.19 -2.53 18.02
N HIS A 274 13.63 -3.75 17.87
CA HIS A 274 13.90 -4.39 16.58
C HIS A 274 13.04 -5.66 16.40
N LEU A 275 12.95 -6.15 15.16
CA LEU A 275 12.33 -7.44 14.89
C LEU A 275 13.21 -8.59 15.38
N PRO A 276 12.63 -9.76 15.74
CA PRO A 276 13.38 -10.86 16.32
C PRO A 276 14.38 -11.43 15.31
N TYR A 277 15.50 -11.87 15.85
CA TYR A 277 16.52 -12.70 15.19
C TYR A 277 17.04 -13.72 16.19
N ALA A 278 17.42 -14.91 15.73
CA ALA A 278 17.90 -15.95 16.62
C ALA A 278 18.88 -16.89 15.90
N GLU A 279 19.70 -17.55 16.71
CA GLU A 279 20.52 -18.66 16.25
C GLU A 279 19.66 -19.90 16.05
N ILE A 280 19.78 -20.48 14.87
CA ILE A 280 19.11 -21.74 14.49
C ILE A 280 20.18 -22.78 14.22
N ILE A 281 20.00 -23.96 14.81
CA ILE A 281 20.89 -25.09 14.63
C ILE A 281 20.18 -26.10 13.72
N HIS A 282 20.79 -26.38 12.57
CA HIS A 282 20.27 -27.35 11.61
C HIS A 282 20.63 -28.80 12.03
N ASP A 283 19.97 -29.77 11.43
CA ASP A 283 20.20 -31.20 11.67
C ASP A 283 21.67 -31.64 11.41
N ASN A 284 22.39 -30.92 10.55
CA ASN A 284 23.82 -31.14 10.24
C ASN A 284 24.77 -30.37 11.19
N ASN A 285 24.26 -29.81 12.30
CA ASN A 285 24.98 -28.94 13.25
C ASN A 285 25.51 -27.62 12.65
N GLU A 286 25.08 -27.23 11.47
CA GLU A 286 25.33 -25.87 10.97
C GLU A 286 24.52 -24.87 11.78
N ARG A 287 25.16 -23.73 12.09
CA ARG A 287 24.58 -22.65 12.86
C ARG A 287 24.40 -21.44 11.97
N GLU A 288 23.21 -20.89 11.94
CA GLU A 288 22.92 -19.63 11.27
C GLU A 288 22.09 -18.69 12.16
N ILE A 289 22.21 -17.40 11.92
CA ILE A 289 21.35 -16.40 12.53
C ILE A 289 20.31 -15.99 11.49
N LEU A 290 19.05 -16.23 11.81
CA LEU A 290 17.91 -15.79 11.01
C LEU A 290 17.39 -14.45 11.54
N PHE A 291 17.31 -13.44 10.67
CA PHE A 291 16.58 -12.19 10.94
C PHE A 291 15.19 -12.26 10.33
N TYR A 292 14.21 -11.83 11.10
CA TYR A 292 12.83 -11.74 10.58
C TYR A 292 12.76 -10.75 9.42
N PHE A 293 11.89 -11.01 8.44
CA PHE A 293 11.73 -10.13 7.29
C PHE A 293 11.23 -8.74 7.73
N GLY A 294 11.67 -7.70 7.04
CA GLY A 294 11.43 -6.31 7.44
C GLY A 294 12.42 -5.78 8.47
N SER A 295 13.37 -6.59 8.99
CA SER A 295 14.45 -6.09 9.85
C SER A 295 15.20 -4.94 9.18
N LYS A 296 15.43 -3.85 9.94
CA LYS A 296 15.97 -2.58 9.44
C LYS A 296 17.46 -2.47 9.71
N PHE A 297 18.22 -2.14 8.68
CA PHE A 297 19.66 -1.98 8.75
C PHE A 297 20.10 -0.64 8.17
N ARG A 298 21.18 -0.07 8.69
CA ARG A 298 21.85 1.12 8.13
C ARG A 298 23.05 0.69 7.32
N LEU A 299 23.16 1.18 6.10
CA LEU A 299 24.31 0.96 5.23
C LEU A 299 25.46 1.87 5.68
N THR A 300 26.56 1.28 6.16
CA THR A 300 27.65 2.02 6.84
C THR A 300 28.89 2.18 5.97
N LYS A 301 29.22 1.18 5.14
CA LYS A 301 30.40 1.23 4.26
C LYS A 301 30.20 0.41 2.99
N MET A 302 30.97 0.75 1.95
CA MET A 302 31.11 -0.03 0.72
C MET A 302 32.55 0.07 0.25
N GLU A 303 33.27 -1.05 0.23
CA GLU A 303 34.70 -1.13 -0.10
C GLU A 303 34.94 -2.28 -1.08
N TYR A 304 35.78 -2.07 -2.08
CA TYR A 304 36.16 -3.14 -3.01
C TYR A 304 37.43 -3.82 -2.50
N VAL A 305 37.38 -5.14 -2.36
CA VAL A 305 38.52 -5.99 -1.92
C VAL A 305 39.20 -6.53 -3.16
N GLU A 306 40.28 -5.89 -3.61
CA GLU A 306 40.97 -6.18 -4.88
C GLU A 306 41.51 -7.60 -4.95
N HIS A 307 42.09 -8.13 -3.85
CA HIS A 307 42.69 -9.45 -3.82
C HIS A 307 41.70 -10.59 -3.98
N GLU A 308 40.46 -10.40 -3.54
CA GLU A 308 39.41 -11.42 -3.53
C GLU A 308 38.29 -11.11 -4.53
N GLN A 309 38.37 -9.96 -5.19
CA GLN A 309 37.45 -9.51 -6.26
C GLN A 309 35.95 -9.46 -5.85
N TYR A 310 35.65 -9.03 -4.63
CA TYR A 310 34.28 -8.80 -4.17
C TYR A 310 34.15 -7.42 -3.50
N TRP A 311 32.89 -6.97 -3.34
CA TRP A 311 32.56 -5.78 -2.56
C TRP A 311 32.22 -6.16 -1.12
N LEU A 312 32.93 -5.54 -0.17
CA LEU A 312 32.59 -5.60 1.24
C LEU A 312 31.60 -4.48 1.56
N ILE A 313 30.39 -4.86 2.01
CA ILE A 313 29.32 -3.93 2.37
C ILE A 313 29.03 -4.08 3.86
N GLY A 314 29.28 -3.02 4.62
CA GLY A 314 28.96 -2.96 6.04
C GLY A 314 27.55 -2.48 6.28
N ILE A 315 26.78 -3.23 7.05
CA ILE A 315 25.45 -2.85 7.51
C ILE A 315 25.36 -3.03 9.03
N GLN A 316 24.48 -2.24 9.66
CA GLN A 316 24.26 -2.28 11.10
C GLN A 316 22.77 -2.37 11.38
N LEU A 317 22.37 -3.29 12.28
CA LEU A 317 20.99 -3.40 12.75
C LEU A 317 20.56 -2.09 13.44
N CYS A 318 19.36 -1.62 13.13
CA CYS A 318 18.77 -0.39 13.65
C CYS A 318 17.44 -0.66 14.34
N GLN A 319 16.99 0.30 15.11
CA GLN A 319 15.61 0.33 15.62
C GLN A 319 14.62 0.30 14.46
N LEU A 320 13.48 -0.34 14.68
CA LEU A 320 12.46 -0.56 13.67
C LEU A 320 11.86 0.77 13.17
N LEU A 321 11.54 1.66 14.11
CA LEU A 321 10.97 2.97 13.84
C LEU A 321 11.98 4.07 14.19
N ASP A 322 11.97 5.12 13.38
CA ASP A 322 12.69 6.34 13.72
C ASP A 322 11.87 7.14 14.76
N ASP A 323 12.53 7.90 15.63
CA ASP A 323 11.89 8.60 16.75
C ASP A 323 10.77 9.56 16.29
N ASP A 324 10.91 10.16 15.11
CA ASP A 324 9.96 11.11 14.54
C ASP A 324 8.62 10.47 14.10
N VAL A 325 8.57 9.15 13.93
CA VAL A 325 7.34 8.43 13.54
C VAL A 325 6.79 7.52 14.62
N LYS A 326 7.52 7.34 15.72
CA LYS A 326 7.14 6.45 16.82
C LYS A 326 5.83 6.89 17.50
N GLU A 327 5.65 8.20 17.73
CA GLU A 327 4.40 8.74 18.27
C GLU A 327 3.19 8.42 17.37
N LEU A 328 3.38 8.54 16.05
CA LEU A 328 2.36 8.21 15.06
C LEU A 328 2.03 6.71 15.06
N TYR A 329 3.06 5.86 15.12
CA TYR A 329 2.89 4.42 15.19
C TYR A 329 2.07 4.02 16.42
N ASN A 330 2.49 4.45 17.61
CA ASN A 330 1.82 4.14 18.88
C ASN A 330 0.35 4.59 18.88
N TYR A 331 0.09 5.78 18.32
CA TYR A 331 -1.28 6.29 18.19
C TYR A 331 -2.16 5.39 17.32
N TYR A 332 -1.66 4.98 16.14
CA TYR A 332 -2.41 4.11 15.25
C TYR A 332 -2.48 2.68 15.73
N GLU A 333 -1.42 2.15 16.30
CA GLU A 333 -1.41 0.82 16.89
C GLU A 333 -2.51 0.69 17.95
N CYS A 334 -2.54 1.62 18.90
CA CYS A 334 -3.59 1.66 19.92
C CYS A 334 -4.99 1.82 19.30
N THR A 335 -5.15 2.70 18.31
CA THR A 335 -6.45 2.96 17.68
C THR A 335 -6.95 1.76 16.88
N LEU A 336 -6.06 1.06 16.15
CA LEU A 336 -6.42 -0.03 15.24
C LEU A 336 -6.57 -1.36 15.97
N LEU A 337 -5.76 -1.63 17.00
CA LEU A 337 -5.90 -2.84 17.84
C LEU A 337 -7.20 -2.82 18.66
N ASN A 338 -7.74 -1.64 18.96
CA ASN A 338 -9.05 -1.51 19.61
C ASN A 338 -10.24 -1.77 18.66
N LEU A 339 -10.00 -1.97 17.36
CA LEU A 339 -11.04 -2.43 16.44
C LEU A 339 -11.21 -3.93 16.59
N ASN A 340 -12.42 -4.39 16.93
CA ASN A 340 -12.74 -5.81 17.13
C ASN A 340 -12.74 -6.62 15.82
N ASN A 341 -12.44 -5.98 14.68
CA ASN A 341 -12.40 -6.61 13.37
C ASN A 341 -11.08 -6.29 12.67
N THR A 342 -10.21 -7.29 12.59
CA THR A 342 -8.87 -7.13 12.02
C THR A 342 -8.90 -6.82 10.53
N ALA A 343 -9.84 -7.37 9.75
CA ALA A 343 -9.98 -7.03 8.35
C ALA A 343 -10.32 -5.54 8.17
N HIS A 344 -11.18 -4.98 9.04
CA HIS A 344 -11.46 -3.56 9.07
C HIS A 344 -10.20 -2.73 9.38
N ALA A 345 -9.48 -3.08 10.45
CA ALA A 345 -8.22 -2.41 10.81
C ALA A 345 -7.18 -2.46 9.69
N TYR A 346 -7.05 -3.63 9.06
CA TYR A 346 -6.14 -3.84 7.94
C TYR A 346 -6.52 -2.99 6.72
N GLY A 347 -7.79 -2.94 6.38
CA GLY A 347 -8.33 -2.05 5.33
C GLY A 347 -7.99 -0.58 5.58
N LYS A 348 -8.05 -0.11 6.84
CA LYS A 348 -7.65 1.26 7.21
C LYS A 348 -6.14 1.51 7.00
N VAL A 349 -5.28 0.56 7.36
CA VAL A 349 -3.84 0.67 7.08
C VAL A 349 -3.56 0.78 5.59
N LEU A 350 -4.25 -0.03 4.77
CA LEU A 350 -4.12 0.03 3.31
C LEU A 350 -4.57 1.39 2.75
N CYS A 351 -5.62 1.99 3.31
CA CYS A 351 -6.02 3.37 2.95
C CYS A 351 -4.90 4.39 3.24
N TYR A 352 -4.24 4.29 4.40
CA TYR A 352 -3.11 5.17 4.73
C TYR A 352 -1.87 4.93 3.87
N LYS A 353 -1.74 3.74 3.29
CA LYS A 353 -0.74 3.45 2.25
C LYS A 353 -1.14 3.94 0.85
N GLY A 354 -2.36 4.40 0.66
CA GLY A 354 -2.92 4.76 -0.64
C GLY A 354 -3.30 3.57 -1.51
N LEU A 355 -3.42 2.36 -0.92
CA LEU A 355 -3.81 1.12 -1.59
C LEU A 355 -5.34 0.92 -1.52
N PHE A 356 -6.08 1.86 -2.09
CA PHE A 356 -7.53 1.92 -1.93
C PHE A 356 -8.28 0.72 -2.50
N THR A 357 -7.80 0.12 -3.60
CA THR A 357 -8.43 -1.06 -4.20
C THR A 357 -8.37 -2.26 -3.27
N ASN A 358 -7.19 -2.48 -2.67
CA ASN A 358 -6.98 -3.56 -1.72
C ASN A 358 -7.80 -3.30 -0.45
N ALA A 359 -7.76 -2.08 0.09
CA ALA A 359 -8.55 -1.69 1.26
C ALA A 359 -10.05 -1.99 1.10
N TYR A 360 -10.61 -1.77 -0.08
CA TYR A 360 -11.99 -2.10 -0.40
C TYR A 360 -12.33 -3.58 -0.19
N SER A 361 -11.45 -4.49 -0.58
CA SER A 361 -11.65 -5.94 -0.39
C SER A 361 -11.75 -6.30 1.09
N TYR A 362 -10.92 -5.69 1.94
CA TYR A 362 -10.94 -5.92 3.39
C TYR A 362 -12.14 -5.28 4.08
N PHE A 363 -12.57 -4.09 3.65
CA PHE A 363 -13.82 -3.52 4.16
C PHE A 363 -15.02 -4.39 3.78
N ARG A 364 -15.05 -4.98 2.59
CA ARG A 364 -16.10 -5.93 2.22
C ARG A 364 -16.05 -7.22 3.04
N LEU A 365 -14.84 -7.71 3.32
CA LEU A 365 -14.65 -8.88 4.20
C LEU A 365 -15.18 -8.55 5.61
N ALA A 366 -14.84 -7.39 6.14
CA ALA A 366 -15.32 -6.92 7.44
C ALA A 366 -16.85 -6.74 7.48
N LEU A 367 -17.44 -6.24 6.40
CA LEU A 367 -18.90 -6.07 6.28
C LEU A 367 -19.65 -7.41 6.29
N GLY A 368 -19.04 -8.47 5.71
CA GLY A 368 -19.60 -9.81 5.71
C GLY A 368 -19.56 -10.51 7.09
N ALA A 369 -18.66 -10.09 7.97
CA ALA A 369 -18.60 -10.56 9.35
C ALA A 369 -19.67 -9.82 10.17
N LYS A 370 -20.52 -10.57 10.89
CA LYS A 370 -21.49 -9.97 11.82
C LYS A 370 -20.75 -9.41 13.04
N THR A 371 -20.28 -8.16 12.94
CA THR A 371 -19.48 -7.51 13.98
C THR A 371 -20.25 -6.37 14.64
N GLU A 372 -19.93 -6.09 15.90
CA GLU A 372 -20.48 -4.97 16.66
C GLU A 372 -20.09 -3.58 16.06
N GLN A 373 -19.10 -3.55 15.17
CA GLN A 373 -18.59 -2.33 14.53
C GLN A 373 -19.06 -2.16 13.07
N LEU A 374 -20.20 -2.76 12.71
CA LEU A 374 -20.73 -2.72 11.36
C LEU A 374 -20.91 -1.27 10.84
N VAL A 375 -21.39 -0.38 11.68
CA VAL A 375 -21.61 1.03 11.36
C VAL A 375 -20.31 1.73 10.97
N GLN A 376 -19.21 1.50 11.71
CA GLN A 376 -17.93 2.10 11.37
C GLN A 376 -17.37 1.59 10.03
N VAL A 377 -17.53 0.29 9.74
CA VAL A 377 -17.15 -0.29 8.44
C VAL A 377 -17.98 0.33 7.30
N GLN A 378 -19.29 0.53 7.52
CA GLN A 378 -20.17 1.19 6.54
C GLN A 378 -19.76 2.63 6.29
N CYS A 379 -19.38 3.39 7.35
CA CYS A 379 -18.88 4.75 7.21
C CYS A 379 -17.57 4.80 6.40
N ASP A 380 -16.58 3.97 6.73
CA ASP A 380 -15.30 3.96 6.04
C ASP A 380 -15.45 3.52 4.56
N LEU A 381 -16.34 2.56 4.29
CA LEU A 381 -16.66 2.13 2.93
C LEU A 381 -17.46 3.18 2.14
N SER A 382 -18.35 3.90 2.80
CA SER A 382 -19.07 5.04 2.19
C SER A 382 -18.09 6.16 1.82
N GLU A 383 -17.16 6.52 2.70
CA GLU A 383 -16.07 7.47 2.41
C GLU A 383 -15.21 7.01 1.21
N PHE A 384 -14.90 5.72 1.15
CA PHE A 384 -14.22 5.14 -0.02
C PHE A 384 -15.01 5.35 -1.32
N TYR A 385 -16.32 5.08 -1.32
CA TYR A 385 -17.13 5.28 -2.51
C TYR A 385 -17.28 6.75 -2.90
N MET A 386 -17.37 7.66 -1.92
CA MET A 386 -17.37 9.11 -2.17
C MET A 386 -16.11 9.55 -2.92
N ARG A 387 -14.93 9.14 -2.45
CA ARG A 387 -13.63 9.46 -3.07
C ARG A 387 -13.50 8.91 -4.49
N ASN A 388 -14.21 7.82 -4.81
CA ASN A 388 -14.22 7.21 -6.14
C ASN A 388 -15.39 7.69 -7.03
N GLY A 389 -16.12 8.74 -6.63
CA GLY A 389 -17.21 9.32 -7.37
C GLY A 389 -18.46 8.43 -7.50
N LYS A 390 -18.58 7.40 -6.65
CA LYS A 390 -19.72 6.46 -6.63
C LYS A 390 -20.73 6.87 -5.56
N HIS A 391 -21.29 8.06 -5.73
CA HIS A 391 -22.13 8.72 -4.70
C HIS A 391 -23.37 7.91 -4.32
N ASP A 392 -24.03 7.23 -5.28
CA ASP A 392 -25.22 6.41 -4.98
C ASP A 392 -24.90 5.30 -3.98
N ARG A 393 -23.78 4.59 -4.15
CA ARG A 393 -23.36 3.54 -3.22
C ARG A 393 -22.95 4.07 -1.86
N ALA A 394 -22.38 5.27 -1.84
CA ALA A 394 -22.04 5.93 -0.58
C ALA A 394 -23.31 6.30 0.20
N LEU A 395 -24.34 6.78 -0.48
CA LEU A 395 -25.66 7.09 0.12
C LEU A 395 -26.35 5.83 0.65
N ASP A 396 -26.33 4.73 -0.10
CA ASP A 396 -26.92 3.45 0.33
C ASP A 396 -26.29 2.95 1.65
N LEU A 397 -24.95 3.00 1.76
CA LEU A 397 -24.26 2.58 2.98
C LEU A 397 -24.48 3.53 4.14
N HIS A 398 -24.52 4.83 3.86
CA HIS A 398 -24.84 5.83 4.89
C HIS A 398 -26.27 5.64 5.43
N ALA A 399 -27.26 5.39 4.56
CA ALA A 399 -28.62 5.10 4.98
C ALA A 399 -28.70 3.87 5.91
N GLN A 400 -27.99 2.78 5.57
CA GLN A 400 -27.90 1.60 6.42
C GLN A 400 -27.23 1.88 7.77
N ALA A 401 -26.17 2.71 7.78
CA ALA A 401 -25.50 3.10 9.02
C ALA A 401 -26.40 3.99 9.89
N LEU A 402 -27.16 4.90 9.26
CA LEU A 402 -28.10 5.80 9.93
C LEU A 402 -29.27 5.03 10.55
N ASP A 403 -29.79 3.98 9.88
CA ASP A 403 -30.83 3.11 10.40
C ASP A 403 -30.39 2.33 11.65
N LEU A 404 -29.10 1.97 11.72
CA LEU A 404 -28.54 1.23 12.85
C LEU A 404 -28.20 2.13 14.04
N GLU A 405 -27.55 3.26 13.79
CA GLU A 405 -27.07 4.19 14.82
C GLU A 405 -27.30 5.65 14.41
N PRO A 406 -28.54 6.17 14.50
CA PRO A 406 -28.85 7.53 14.05
C PRO A 406 -28.13 8.63 14.85
N ASP A 407 -27.81 8.37 16.12
CA ASP A 407 -27.12 9.32 17.02
C ASP A 407 -25.58 9.21 16.93
N ASN A 408 -25.05 8.34 16.08
CA ASN A 408 -23.61 8.18 15.91
C ASN A 408 -23.03 9.41 15.19
N LEU A 409 -22.10 10.09 15.86
CA LEU A 409 -21.52 11.34 15.38
C LEU A 409 -20.79 11.20 14.03
N ASP A 410 -20.07 10.09 13.80
CA ASP A 410 -19.37 9.85 12.53
C ASP A 410 -20.36 9.61 11.39
N VAL A 411 -21.51 8.96 11.64
CA VAL A 411 -22.60 8.79 10.67
C VAL A 411 -23.22 10.14 10.31
N GLN A 412 -23.51 10.98 11.30
CA GLN A 412 -24.08 12.33 11.07
C GLN A 412 -23.12 13.21 10.27
N ILE A 413 -21.83 13.21 10.61
CA ILE A 413 -20.80 13.96 9.87
C ILE A 413 -20.68 13.45 8.43
N LEU A 414 -20.72 12.15 8.22
CA LEU A 414 -20.72 11.55 6.88
C LEU A 414 -21.93 12.01 6.05
N GLY A 415 -23.12 12.05 6.67
CA GLY A 415 -24.33 12.62 6.06
C GLY A 415 -24.14 14.06 5.60
N CYS A 416 -23.51 14.91 6.43
CA CYS A 416 -23.19 16.28 6.04
C CYS A 416 -22.27 16.35 4.81
N TYR A 417 -21.23 15.50 4.74
CA TYR A 417 -20.36 15.46 3.55
C TYR A 417 -21.13 15.02 2.29
N LEU A 418 -22.04 14.06 2.40
CA LEU A 418 -22.90 13.63 1.28
C LEU A 418 -23.86 14.74 0.84
N SER A 419 -24.44 15.50 1.79
CA SER A 419 -25.28 16.67 1.49
C SER A 419 -24.48 17.77 0.80
N ILE A 420 -23.25 18.05 1.23
CA ILE A 420 -22.34 19.01 0.57
C ILE A 420 -22.08 18.59 -0.89
N LEU A 421 -21.83 17.31 -1.15
CA LEU A 421 -21.64 16.78 -2.51
C LEU A 421 -22.90 16.91 -3.36
N SER A 422 -24.07 16.73 -2.78
CA SER A 422 -25.38 16.89 -3.42
C SER A 422 -25.82 18.36 -3.54
N ARG A 423 -25.00 19.32 -3.05
CA ARG A 423 -25.28 20.76 -3.03
C ARG A 423 -26.44 21.17 -2.11
N ASP A 424 -26.83 20.34 -1.17
CA ASP A 424 -27.74 20.71 -0.08
C ASP A 424 -26.92 21.29 1.09
N LEU A 425 -26.49 22.54 0.90
CA LEU A 425 -25.56 23.20 1.83
C LEU A 425 -26.26 23.64 3.11
N SER A 426 -27.53 24.09 3.02
CA SER A 426 -28.29 24.59 4.17
C SER A 426 -28.53 23.49 5.20
N SER A 427 -29.03 22.32 4.77
CA SER A 427 -29.28 21.20 5.68
C SER A 427 -27.97 20.68 6.32
N ALA A 428 -26.86 20.72 5.56
CA ALA A 428 -25.55 20.32 6.08
C ALA A 428 -25.07 21.34 7.14
N GLU A 429 -25.20 22.65 6.90
CA GLU A 429 -24.75 23.71 7.80
C GLU A 429 -25.52 23.66 9.14
N ASP A 430 -26.86 23.58 9.09
CA ASP A 430 -27.70 23.47 10.27
C ASP A 430 -27.30 22.28 11.17
N LEU A 431 -27.07 21.12 10.58
CA LEU A 431 -26.66 19.93 11.32
C LEU A 431 -25.25 20.05 11.89
N LEU A 432 -24.29 20.61 11.13
CA LEU A 432 -22.92 20.83 11.60
C LEU A 432 -22.87 21.83 12.77
N GLU A 433 -23.67 22.91 12.75
CA GLU A 433 -23.77 23.86 13.85
C GLU A 433 -24.34 23.20 15.10
N LYS A 434 -25.39 22.38 14.96
CA LYS A 434 -25.93 21.58 16.06
C LYS A 434 -24.84 20.67 16.67
N ILE A 435 -24.07 19.95 15.84
CA ILE A 435 -22.98 19.08 16.29
C ILE A 435 -21.92 19.88 17.07
N ILE A 436 -21.55 21.08 16.62
CA ILE A 436 -20.59 21.93 17.34
C ILE A 436 -21.12 22.27 18.74
N ASN A 437 -22.36 22.66 18.84
CA ASN A 437 -22.97 23.07 20.13
C ASN A 437 -23.01 21.90 21.13
N GLU A 438 -23.25 20.67 20.64
CA GLU A 438 -23.43 19.50 21.51
C GLU A 438 -22.09 18.76 21.81
N HIS A 439 -21.07 18.88 20.94
CA HIS A 439 -19.92 17.99 20.95
C HIS A 439 -18.54 18.66 20.85
N GLN A 440 -18.36 19.90 21.33
CA GLN A 440 -17.12 20.70 21.16
C GLN A 440 -15.81 20.00 21.54
N ASN A 441 -15.83 19.06 22.48
CA ASN A 441 -14.64 18.40 23.00
C ASN A 441 -14.42 16.99 22.43
N LYS A 442 -15.09 16.60 21.35
CA LYS A 442 -14.89 15.31 20.70
C LYS A 442 -13.85 15.39 19.57
N ARG A 443 -13.13 14.29 19.34
CA ARG A 443 -12.14 14.17 18.27
C ARG A 443 -12.71 14.48 16.88
N SER A 444 -13.96 14.08 16.63
CA SER A 444 -14.62 14.26 15.33
C SER A 444 -14.93 15.72 15.01
N ILE A 445 -14.82 16.66 15.98
CA ILE A 445 -15.13 18.09 15.75
C ILE A 445 -14.22 18.73 14.68
N ALA A 446 -13.00 18.25 14.53
CA ALA A 446 -12.11 18.71 13.47
C ALA A 446 -12.70 18.44 12.06
N LYS A 447 -13.38 17.29 11.87
CA LYS A 447 -14.07 16.96 10.62
C LYS A 447 -15.25 17.90 10.36
N VAL A 448 -15.95 18.31 11.42
CA VAL A 448 -17.06 19.27 11.35
C VAL A 448 -16.57 20.63 10.85
N TYR A 449 -15.50 21.17 11.44
CA TYR A 449 -14.91 22.42 10.96
C TYR A 449 -14.39 22.32 9.51
N ILE A 450 -13.89 21.15 9.09
CA ILE A 450 -13.50 20.91 7.69
C ILE A 450 -14.72 21.01 6.78
N ALA A 451 -15.86 20.40 7.15
CA ALA A 451 -17.08 20.44 6.36
C ALA A 451 -17.62 21.88 6.23
N LEU A 452 -17.65 22.66 7.33
CA LEU A 452 -18.02 24.07 7.30
C LEU A 452 -17.05 24.91 6.43
N GLY A 453 -15.76 24.60 6.48
CA GLY A 453 -14.78 25.22 5.59
C GLY A 453 -15.08 24.96 4.12
N TYR A 454 -15.54 23.76 3.76
CA TYR A 454 -15.97 23.45 2.39
C TYR A 454 -17.25 24.20 1.98
N ILE A 455 -18.24 24.28 2.85
CA ILE A 455 -19.45 25.08 2.61
C ILE A 455 -19.06 26.53 2.33
N ALA A 456 -18.24 27.12 3.21
CA ALA A 456 -17.75 28.48 3.03
C ALA A 456 -16.97 28.70 1.71
N LEU A 457 -16.18 27.72 1.25
CA LEU A 457 -15.53 27.79 -0.08
C LEU A 457 -16.55 27.75 -1.22
N LEU A 458 -17.58 26.94 -1.10
CA LEU A 458 -18.65 26.84 -2.09
C LEU A 458 -19.44 28.16 -2.20
N ASP A 459 -19.69 28.81 -1.05
CA ASP A 459 -20.34 30.10 -0.97
C ASP A 459 -19.42 31.29 -1.30
N SER A 460 -18.19 31.00 -1.66
CA SER A 460 -17.21 32.02 -2.01
C SER A 460 -16.71 32.86 -0.83
N ASN A 461 -16.98 32.45 0.39
CA ASN A 461 -16.53 33.11 1.62
C ASN A 461 -15.18 32.51 2.07
N ILE A 462 -14.11 32.91 1.41
CA ILE A 462 -12.77 32.33 1.63
C ILE A 462 -12.21 32.66 3.02
N GLN A 463 -12.59 33.82 3.59
CA GLN A 463 -12.13 34.19 4.93
C GLN A 463 -12.73 33.24 5.99
N ASN A 464 -14.02 32.96 5.91
CA ASN A 464 -14.66 31.98 6.79
C ASN A 464 -14.08 30.58 6.57
N ALA A 465 -13.80 30.19 5.33
CA ALA A 465 -13.16 28.90 5.05
C ALA A 465 -11.79 28.78 5.74
N LEU A 466 -10.91 29.79 5.64
CA LEU A 466 -9.62 29.83 6.34
C LEU A 466 -9.79 29.78 7.86
N HIS A 467 -10.77 30.50 8.39
CA HIS A 467 -11.09 30.46 9.82
C HIS A 467 -11.47 29.04 10.27
N TYR A 468 -12.39 28.37 9.56
CA TYR A 468 -12.79 27.00 9.90
C TYR A 468 -11.64 26.00 9.73
N PHE A 469 -10.82 26.07 8.71
CA PHE A 469 -9.65 25.21 8.57
C PHE A 469 -8.61 25.44 9.67
N THR A 470 -8.49 26.67 10.17
CA THR A 470 -7.65 26.97 11.34
C THR A 470 -8.21 26.32 12.59
N LEU A 471 -9.51 26.43 12.85
CA LEU A 471 -10.17 25.76 13.96
C LEU A 471 -10.05 24.24 13.87
N ALA A 472 -10.16 23.65 12.66
CA ALA A 472 -9.96 22.24 12.44
C ALA A 472 -8.54 21.79 12.81
N LYS A 473 -7.52 22.56 12.40
CA LYS A 473 -6.11 22.31 12.75
C LYS A 473 -5.88 22.37 14.27
N GLU A 474 -6.42 23.39 14.95
CA GLU A 474 -6.26 23.55 16.40
C GLU A 474 -7.00 22.45 17.18
N SER A 475 -8.19 22.07 16.72
CA SER A 475 -8.94 20.97 17.32
C SER A 475 -8.25 19.64 17.13
N ALA A 476 -7.70 19.36 15.95
CA ALA A 476 -6.99 18.13 15.67
C ALA A 476 -5.74 17.95 16.55
N LYS A 477 -4.98 19.02 16.80
CA LYS A 477 -3.77 18.99 17.66
C LYS A 477 -3.99 18.44 19.07
N LYS A 478 -5.22 18.45 19.56
CA LYS A 478 -5.56 17.94 20.90
C LYS A 478 -5.66 16.41 20.93
N PHE A 479 -5.87 15.78 19.79
CA PHE A 479 -6.28 14.38 19.72
C PHE A 479 -5.39 13.50 18.85
N VAL A 480 -4.59 14.11 17.96
CA VAL A 480 -3.71 13.38 17.03
C VAL A 480 -2.28 13.91 17.08
N PRO A 481 -1.28 13.07 16.81
CA PRO A 481 0.12 13.46 16.70
C PRO A 481 0.33 14.58 15.68
N SER A 482 1.35 15.40 15.88
CA SER A 482 1.64 16.54 15.00
C SER A 482 1.95 16.15 13.55
N ASN A 483 2.46 14.93 13.34
CA ASN A 483 2.76 14.34 12.04
C ASN A 483 1.63 13.45 11.50
N HIS A 484 0.41 13.55 12.06
CA HIS A 484 -0.75 12.82 11.56
C HIS A 484 -1.08 13.24 10.11
N PRO A 485 -1.44 12.31 9.19
CA PRO A 485 -1.76 12.63 7.79
C PRO A 485 -2.84 13.71 7.61
N ASP A 486 -3.83 13.76 8.50
CA ASP A 486 -4.90 14.77 8.42
C ASP A 486 -4.40 16.19 8.71
N CYS A 487 -3.27 16.35 9.44
CA CYS A 487 -2.64 17.65 9.59
C CYS A 487 -2.11 18.17 8.24
N ALA A 488 -1.51 17.30 7.43
CA ALA A 488 -1.05 17.65 6.09
C ALA A 488 -2.23 18.00 5.17
N LYS A 489 -3.34 17.26 5.24
CA LYS A 489 -4.56 17.58 4.46
C LYS A 489 -5.11 18.96 4.82
N ASN A 490 -5.07 19.35 6.09
CA ASN A 490 -5.51 20.70 6.48
C ASN A 490 -4.64 21.79 5.88
N PHE A 491 -3.32 21.61 5.84
CA PHE A 491 -2.43 22.55 5.16
C PHE A 491 -2.73 22.64 3.65
N ILE A 492 -3.04 21.53 2.98
CA ILE A 492 -3.45 21.53 1.57
C ILE A 492 -4.70 22.40 1.38
N ARG A 493 -5.73 22.24 2.23
CA ARG A 493 -6.97 23.01 2.17
C ARG A 493 -6.73 24.52 2.36
N MET A 494 -5.93 24.88 3.38
CA MET A 494 -5.52 26.26 3.62
C MET A 494 -4.72 26.82 2.42
N GLY A 495 -3.81 26.05 1.87
CA GLY A 495 -3.03 26.44 0.69
C GLY A 495 -3.92 26.77 -0.52
N TYR A 496 -4.95 25.96 -0.77
CA TYR A 496 -5.91 26.25 -1.83
C TYR A 496 -6.76 27.49 -1.52
N ALA A 497 -7.19 27.68 -0.28
CA ALA A 497 -7.93 28.86 0.12
C ALA A 497 -7.10 30.15 -0.04
N TYR A 498 -5.83 30.14 0.37
CA TYR A 498 -4.92 31.26 0.12
C TYR A 498 -4.66 31.51 -1.37
N TYR A 499 -4.51 30.43 -2.17
CA TYR A 499 -4.37 30.57 -3.61
C TYR A 499 -5.57 31.27 -4.25
N LEU A 500 -6.80 30.98 -3.80
CA LEU A 500 -8.02 31.63 -4.28
C LEU A 500 -8.10 33.12 -3.95
N THR A 501 -7.45 33.59 -2.89
CA THR A 501 -7.32 35.00 -2.56
C THR A 501 -6.11 35.67 -3.23
N ASN A 502 -5.43 34.97 -4.13
CA ASN A 502 -4.18 35.39 -4.76
C ASN A 502 -3.04 35.66 -3.76
N ASN A 503 -3.13 35.11 -2.56
CA ASN A 503 -2.05 35.16 -1.59
C ASN A 503 -1.08 33.97 -1.83
N ILE A 504 -0.23 34.17 -2.85
CA ILE A 504 0.66 33.12 -3.36
C ILE A 504 1.73 32.72 -2.33
N MET A 505 2.18 33.63 -1.47
CA MET A 505 3.21 33.35 -0.46
C MET A 505 2.67 32.39 0.61
N ASP A 506 1.56 32.72 1.24
CA ASP A 506 0.97 31.86 2.29
C ASP A 506 0.48 30.52 1.70
N ALA A 507 -0.02 30.53 0.45
CA ALA A 507 -0.37 29.31 -0.25
C ALA A 507 0.83 28.38 -0.43
N ASN A 508 2.00 28.93 -0.85
CA ASN A 508 3.23 28.16 -1.02
C ASN A 508 3.72 27.58 0.32
N GLU A 509 3.73 28.42 1.38
CA GLU A 509 4.11 27.97 2.72
C GLU A 509 3.22 26.81 3.21
N CYS A 510 1.92 26.89 2.99
CA CYS A 510 0.98 25.81 3.33
C CYS A 510 1.30 24.52 2.56
N PHE A 511 1.55 24.56 1.26
CA PHE A 511 1.91 23.38 0.48
C PHE A 511 3.27 22.80 0.88
N GLU A 512 4.26 23.63 1.23
CA GLU A 512 5.56 23.17 1.75
C GLU A 512 5.39 22.45 3.09
N ASN A 513 4.61 23.01 4.02
CA ASN A 513 4.31 22.38 5.29
C ASN A 513 3.55 21.06 5.10
N ALA A 514 2.58 21.01 4.17
CA ALA A 514 1.88 19.78 3.83
C ALA A 514 2.87 18.71 3.31
N TYR A 515 3.73 19.07 2.35
CA TYR A 515 4.70 18.15 1.77
C TYR A 515 5.70 17.62 2.79
N LYS A 516 6.18 18.50 3.69
CA LYS A 516 7.09 18.11 4.78
C LYS A 516 6.46 17.05 5.68
N LEU A 517 5.20 17.27 6.12
CA LEU A 517 4.47 16.29 6.93
C LEU A 517 4.18 14.99 6.18
N GLN A 518 3.76 15.09 4.92
CA GLN A 518 3.49 13.91 4.09
C GLN A 518 4.72 13.03 3.92
N LYS A 519 5.90 13.62 3.72
CA LYS A 519 7.16 12.87 3.65
C LYS A 519 7.49 12.12 4.94
N GLN A 520 7.03 12.60 6.08
CA GLN A 520 7.23 11.94 7.38
C GLN A 520 6.27 10.78 7.60
N CYS A 521 5.05 10.82 7.04
CA CYS A 521 3.99 9.89 7.41
C CYS A 521 3.35 9.10 6.25
N LEU A 522 3.61 9.43 4.99
CA LEU A 522 3.00 8.78 3.83
C LEU A 522 4.05 8.25 2.86
N PRO A 523 3.78 7.14 2.14
CA PRO A 523 4.58 6.71 1.00
C PRO A 523 4.64 7.80 -0.07
N LEU A 524 5.79 7.95 -0.77
CA LEU A 524 5.97 8.97 -1.82
C LEU A 524 4.99 8.81 -3.00
N SER A 525 4.44 7.63 -3.19
CA SER A 525 3.40 7.33 -4.17
C SER A 525 1.97 7.49 -3.62
N HIS A 526 1.77 8.09 -2.44
CA HIS A 526 0.44 8.30 -1.88
C HIS A 526 -0.35 9.37 -2.66
N PRO A 527 -1.64 9.18 -2.97
CA PRO A 527 -2.46 10.14 -3.71
C PRO A 527 -2.53 11.54 -3.11
N ASP A 528 -2.47 11.68 -1.78
CA ASP A 528 -2.47 13.01 -1.15
C ASP A 528 -1.18 13.80 -1.46
N ILE A 529 -0.05 13.15 -1.80
CA ILE A 529 1.15 13.83 -2.31
C ILE A 529 0.90 14.40 -3.70
N ALA A 530 0.14 13.68 -4.54
CA ALA A 530 -0.26 14.21 -5.86
C ALA A 530 -1.07 15.50 -5.72
N LYS A 531 -1.97 15.60 -4.72
CA LYS A 531 -2.73 16.84 -4.43
C LYS A 531 -1.79 18.00 -4.08
N THR A 532 -0.76 17.75 -3.28
CA THR A 532 0.24 18.78 -2.96
C THR A 532 1.05 19.20 -4.19
N TYR A 533 1.44 18.26 -5.06
CA TYR A 533 2.11 18.60 -6.32
C TYR A 533 1.23 19.42 -7.25
N ILE A 534 -0.08 19.17 -7.31
CA ILE A 534 -1.02 20.03 -8.04
C ILE A 534 -1.06 21.44 -7.42
N GLY A 535 -1.01 21.55 -6.09
CA GLY A 535 -0.88 22.83 -5.40
C GLY A 535 0.38 23.59 -5.83
N PHE A 536 1.56 22.96 -5.82
CA PHE A 536 2.78 23.56 -6.32
C PHE A 536 2.68 23.96 -7.79
N ALA A 537 2.10 23.13 -8.64
CA ALA A 537 1.91 23.46 -10.06
C ALA A 537 1.11 24.75 -10.24
N ARG A 538 0.09 24.99 -9.41
CA ARG A 538 -0.68 26.24 -9.41
C ARG A 538 0.14 27.44 -8.99
N ILE A 539 0.96 27.30 -7.94
CA ILE A 539 1.88 28.36 -7.49
C ILE A 539 2.86 28.72 -8.61
N TYR A 540 3.51 27.71 -9.22
CA TYR A 540 4.44 27.97 -10.32
C TYR A 540 3.77 28.56 -11.57
N SER A 541 2.54 28.13 -11.88
CA SER A 541 1.75 28.71 -12.97
C SER A 541 1.40 30.18 -12.70
N ALA A 542 0.99 30.53 -11.47
CA ALA A 542 0.75 31.92 -11.08
C ALA A 542 1.99 32.79 -11.19
N ASN A 543 3.16 32.23 -10.88
CA ASN A 543 4.46 32.88 -11.02
C ASN A 543 5.04 32.81 -12.47
N GLN A 544 4.21 32.43 -13.46
CA GLN A 544 4.57 32.30 -14.87
C GLN A 544 5.71 31.31 -15.19
N ASN A 545 6.02 30.41 -14.24
CA ASN A 545 7.01 29.35 -14.46
C ASN A 545 6.31 28.05 -14.95
N MET A 546 5.92 28.10 -16.25
CA MET A 546 5.15 26.98 -16.86
C MET A 546 5.91 25.67 -16.88
N LYS A 547 7.24 25.70 -17.00
CA LYS A 547 8.09 24.50 -17.03
C LYS A 547 8.02 23.75 -15.69
N GLN A 548 8.14 24.45 -14.57
CA GLN A 548 8.03 23.84 -13.26
C GLN A 548 6.60 23.39 -12.96
N ALA A 549 5.60 24.17 -13.35
CA ALA A 549 4.20 23.79 -13.21
C ALA A 549 3.90 22.47 -13.93
N LEU A 550 4.38 22.30 -15.18
CA LEU A 550 4.22 21.07 -15.94
C LEU A 550 4.91 19.87 -15.26
N ASN A 551 6.14 20.05 -14.79
CA ASN A 551 6.88 18.99 -14.08
C ASN A 551 6.11 18.47 -12.84
N TYR A 552 5.52 19.37 -12.04
CA TYR A 552 4.73 18.95 -10.88
C TYR A 552 3.42 18.25 -11.27
N LEU A 553 2.73 18.68 -12.34
CA LEU A 553 1.54 17.98 -12.83
C LEU A 553 1.88 16.59 -13.38
N GLU A 554 2.99 16.41 -14.06
CA GLU A 554 3.46 15.12 -14.54
C GLU A 554 3.76 14.16 -13.38
N ARG A 555 4.40 14.64 -12.31
CA ARG A 555 4.63 13.86 -11.08
C ARG A 555 3.32 13.47 -10.42
N ALA A 556 2.37 14.40 -10.30
CA ALA A 556 1.04 14.11 -9.75
C ALA A 556 0.31 13.05 -10.58
N LEU A 557 0.35 13.19 -11.91
CA LEU A 557 -0.26 12.25 -12.84
C LEU A 557 0.35 10.85 -12.74
N ALA A 558 1.67 10.74 -12.57
CA ALA A 558 2.35 9.46 -12.40
C ALA A 558 1.83 8.71 -11.16
N ILE A 559 1.73 9.40 -10.02
CA ILE A 559 1.17 8.84 -8.78
C ILE A 559 -0.29 8.42 -8.99
N GLN A 560 -1.11 9.28 -9.59
CA GLN A 560 -2.53 8.98 -9.83
C GLN A 560 -2.73 7.78 -10.75
N ILE A 561 -1.94 7.66 -11.82
CA ILE A 561 -1.98 6.50 -12.71
C ILE A 561 -1.61 5.23 -11.95
N GLU A 562 -0.52 5.25 -11.18
CA GLU A 562 -0.08 4.09 -10.39
C GLU A 562 -1.18 3.61 -9.43
N ARG A 563 -1.89 4.54 -8.78
CA ARG A 563 -2.84 4.21 -7.70
C ARG A 563 -4.28 3.99 -8.15
N TYR A 564 -4.73 4.64 -9.20
CA TYR A 564 -6.12 4.61 -9.62
C TYR A 564 -6.37 3.83 -10.92
N SER A 565 -5.34 3.49 -11.71
CA SER A 565 -5.52 2.76 -12.98
C SER A 565 -6.18 1.39 -12.80
N THR A 566 -5.98 0.74 -11.66
CA THR A 566 -6.61 -0.54 -11.30
C THR A 566 -8.11 -0.38 -11.00
N VAL A 567 -8.56 0.79 -10.56
CA VAL A 567 -9.96 1.09 -10.26
C VAL A 567 -10.71 1.56 -11.52
N SER A 568 -10.12 2.49 -12.26
CA SER A 568 -10.65 3.00 -13.53
C SER A 568 -9.59 3.85 -14.24
N SER A 569 -9.32 3.52 -15.50
CA SER A 569 -8.46 4.36 -16.37
C SER A 569 -9.03 5.78 -16.58
N ASN A 570 -10.31 5.98 -16.28
CA ASN A 570 -11.04 7.24 -16.39
C ASN A 570 -11.33 7.87 -15.02
N HIS A 571 -10.49 7.58 -14.01
CA HIS A 571 -10.65 8.19 -12.70
C HIS A 571 -10.66 9.71 -12.82
N VAL A 572 -11.56 10.36 -12.09
CA VAL A 572 -11.82 11.82 -12.19
C VAL A 572 -10.56 12.65 -11.97
N GLU A 573 -9.72 12.26 -11.01
CA GLU A 573 -8.45 12.95 -10.73
C GLU A 573 -7.45 12.82 -11.88
N ILE A 574 -7.32 11.63 -12.50
CA ILE A 574 -6.44 11.41 -13.66
C ILE A 574 -6.89 12.29 -14.83
N PHE A 575 -8.20 12.28 -15.13
CA PHE A 575 -8.75 13.10 -16.21
C PHE A 575 -8.51 14.59 -15.97
N ALA A 576 -8.72 15.00 -14.75
CA ALA A 576 -8.53 16.37 -14.30
C ALA A 576 -7.08 16.83 -14.51
N THR A 577 -6.10 16.08 -14.01
CA THR A 577 -4.69 16.42 -14.14
C THR A 577 -4.23 16.41 -15.60
N LYS A 578 -4.68 15.45 -16.42
CA LYS A 578 -4.42 15.44 -17.88
C LYS A 578 -4.98 16.69 -18.57
N SER A 579 -6.15 17.14 -18.19
CA SER A 579 -6.76 18.37 -18.71
C SER A 579 -5.95 19.61 -18.34
N ASP A 580 -5.42 19.67 -17.10
CA ASP A 580 -4.58 20.78 -16.63
C ASP A 580 -3.25 20.83 -17.40
N ILE A 581 -2.60 19.68 -17.62
CA ILE A 581 -1.40 19.58 -18.47
C ILE A 581 -1.69 20.14 -19.87
N LYS A 582 -2.75 19.69 -20.52
CA LYS A 582 -3.13 20.14 -21.85
C LYS A 582 -3.48 21.63 -21.92
N ASN A 583 -3.99 22.20 -20.83
CA ASN A 583 -4.24 23.64 -20.74
C ASN A 583 -2.93 24.43 -20.65
N LEU A 584 -1.98 24.00 -19.80
CA LEU A 584 -0.66 24.64 -19.70
C LEU A 584 0.13 24.57 -21.01
N GLU A 585 0.11 23.45 -21.71
CA GLU A 585 0.75 23.29 -23.03
C GLU A 585 0.20 24.30 -24.06
N LYS A 586 -1.07 24.68 -23.93
CA LYS A 586 -1.73 25.70 -24.77
C LYS A 586 -1.64 27.11 -24.21
N SER A 587 -0.81 27.33 -23.20
CA SER A 587 -0.69 28.60 -22.48
C SER A 587 -2.02 29.13 -21.92
N LYS A 588 -2.93 28.21 -21.56
CA LYS A 588 -4.20 28.53 -20.92
C LYS A 588 -4.04 28.44 -19.40
N PRO A 589 -4.76 29.29 -18.64
CA PRO A 589 -4.73 29.21 -17.18
C PRO A 589 -5.23 27.86 -16.68
N LEU A 590 -4.68 27.43 -15.54
CA LEU A 590 -5.16 26.26 -14.84
C LEU A 590 -6.61 26.48 -14.40
N ARG A 591 -7.32 25.40 -14.12
CA ARG A 591 -8.78 25.31 -13.90
C ARG A 591 -9.39 26.42 -13.06
N SER A 592 -10.64 26.75 -13.38
CA SER A 592 -11.46 27.70 -12.64
C SER A 592 -11.77 27.21 -11.20
N ARG A 593 -12.19 28.14 -10.34
CA ARG A 593 -12.50 27.94 -8.93
C ARG A 593 -13.38 26.70 -8.62
N MET A 594 -14.40 26.45 -9.45
CA MET A 594 -15.38 25.39 -9.22
C MET A 594 -14.80 23.98 -9.37
N GLN A 595 -13.75 23.83 -10.21
CA GLN A 595 -13.03 22.57 -10.42
C GLN A 595 -11.94 22.32 -9.36
N LEU A 596 -11.56 23.34 -8.58
CA LEU A 596 -10.65 23.21 -7.45
C LEU A 596 -11.25 22.41 -6.29
N LEU A 597 -12.56 22.48 -6.12
CA LEU A 597 -13.27 21.76 -5.06
C LEU A 597 -13.29 20.24 -5.27
N ASP A 598 -13.08 19.78 -6.51
CA ASP A 598 -12.96 18.35 -6.82
C ASP A 598 -11.67 17.72 -6.23
N TYR A 599 -10.69 18.55 -5.82
CA TYR A 599 -9.43 18.10 -5.23
C TYR A 599 -9.35 18.25 -3.71
N ILE A 600 -10.28 18.97 -3.13
CA ILE A 600 -10.36 19.17 -1.70
C ILE A 600 -11.13 18.03 -1.04
#